data_03d0bfa3a451b084ebd41068928b596c
#
_entry.id   03d0bfa3a451b084ebd41068928b596c
#
_cell.length_a   1.000
_cell.length_b   1.000
_cell.length_c   1.000
_cell.angle_alpha   90.00
_cell.angle_beta   90.00
_cell.angle_gamma   90.00
#
_symmetry.space_group_name_H-M   'P 1'
#
loop_
_entity.id
_entity.type
_entity.pdbx_description
1 polymer ?
#
loop_
_entity_poly.entity_id
_entity_poly.type
_entity_poly.pdbx_seq_one_letter_code
_entity_poly.pdbx_strand_id
1 'polypeptide(L)'
;MKIIHQSPPFRFARAARMARVAPLFLLTSLASLVACSADNGQVADNVEADQVEIVHGVRDRGGDPAVVAIDIGDHALCSGTLIAPDIVLTARHCVSHTASQVSCPPHGAQVLGTEPAASLKIFAGDELTGAKLVARGREVLAPKGEALCDADIALILLDAPVDGVEPVEVRDNGVAKGEHVRAVGFGKPSDVGTAGVKLVREHVPVLETSGAEFRVGEATCQGDSGGPAFDEETGELVGVVSRGGPTCKGKDAHNVYTRTDAFMPLIEEALARSLAPHPLPPTKPDAGHHHRAHTDGGKSQKPKSDLGATCHKGGDCAAGVCVVDHAKQYCSRRCDAHDHCPAHFKCTKAGASSVCTEK
;
A
#
# COMPACT_ATOMS: atom_id res chain seq x y z
N MET A 1 -7.91 -57.96 9.84
CA MET A 1 -6.67 -58.39 9.21
C MET A 1 -5.68 -57.25 9.36
N LYS A 2 -4.76 -57.36 10.32
CA LYS A 2 -3.76 -56.34 10.66
C LYS A 2 -2.51 -56.60 9.82
N ILE A 3 -2.01 -55.60 9.10
CA ILE A 3 -0.68 -55.63 8.48
C ILE A 3 0.14 -54.54 9.14
N ILE A 4 1.18 -54.95 9.86
CA ILE A 4 2.16 -54.12 10.51
C ILE A 4 3.36 -54.05 9.55
N HIS A 5 3.77 -52.86 9.09
CA HIS A 5 5.05 -52.69 8.40
C HIS A 5 6.08 -52.07 9.34
N GLN A 6 7.15 -52.84 9.56
CA GLN A 6 8.33 -52.44 10.33
C GLN A 6 9.31 -51.66 9.44
N SER A 7 9.83 -50.56 9.96
CA SER A 7 10.92 -49.78 9.38
C SER A 7 12.28 -50.35 9.83
N PRO A 8 13.33 -50.35 8.99
CA PRO A 8 14.66 -50.82 9.37
C PRO A 8 15.48 -49.75 10.12
N PRO A 9 16.46 -50.16 10.94
CA PRO A 9 17.23 -49.24 11.79
C PRO A 9 18.40 -48.59 11.05
N PHE A 10 18.58 -47.29 11.34
CA PHE A 10 19.75 -46.50 10.90
C PHE A 10 21.02 -47.00 11.63
N ARG A 11 22.06 -47.34 10.85
CA ARG A 11 23.40 -47.65 11.35
C ARG A 11 24.23 -46.36 11.39
N PHE A 12 24.75 -46.00 12.58
CA PHE A 12 25.76 -44.99 12.79
C PHE A 12 27.13 -45.54 12.29
N ALA A 13 27.78 -44.77 11.37
CA ALA A 13 29.16 -44.96 10.99
C ALA A 13 30.06 -44.07 11.85
N ARG A 14 31.01 -44.71 12.55
CA ARG A 14 32.05 -44.03 13.36
C ARG A 14 33.08 -43.37 12.45
N ALA A 15 33.35 -42.08 12.69
CA ALA A 15 34.48 -41.36 12.08
C ALA A 15 35.82 -41.76 12.73
N ALA A 16 36.77 -42.11 11.91
CA ALA A 16 38.16 -42.35 12.31
C ALA A 16 38.93 -41.02 12.41
N ARG A 17 39.63 -40.87 13.52
CA ARG A 17 40.63 -39.79 13.75
C ARG A 17 41.91 -40.13 12.97
N MET A 18 42.42 -39.21 12.19
CA MET A 18 43.83 -39.19 11.80
C MET A 18 44.46 -37.86 12.27
N ALA A 19 45.62 -38.05 12.92
CA ALA A 19 46.43 -37.02 13.54
C ALA A 19 47.65 -36.65 12.67
N ARG A 20 48.04 -35.38 12.83
CA ARG A 20 49.40 -34.83 12.71
C ARG A 20 50.05 -34.81 11.33
N VAL A 21 50.52 -33.64 10.93
CA VAL A 21 51.93 -33.20 10.91
C VAL A 21 51.98 -31.70 10.63
N ALA A 22 52.68 -30.94 11.47
CA ALA A 22 53.10 -29.57 11.22
C ALA A 22 54.44 -29.54 10.49
N PRO A 23 54.75 -28.57 9.68
CA PRO A 23 56.10 -28.09 9.50
C PRO A 23 56.27 -26.64 9.96
N LEU A 24 57.28 -26.48 10.71
CA LEU A 24 57.98 -25.30 11.15
C LEU A 24 58.69 -24.66 9.95
N PHE A 25 58.44 -23.39 9.62
CA PHE A 25 59.28 -22.61 8.73
C PHE A 25 59.56 -21.20 9.28
N LEU A 26 60.80 -21.01 9.55
CA LEU A 26 61.73 -19.88 9.68
C LEU A 26 61.17 -18.47 9.41
N LEU A 27 61.48 -17.61 10.41
CA LEU A 27 61.52 -16.15 10.30
C LEU A 27 62.61 -15.71 9.31
N THR A 28 62.24 -14.79 8.42
CA THR A 28 63.17 -13.82 7.83
C THR A 28 62.56 -12.43 7.94
N SER A 29 63.14 -11.63 8.79
CA SER A 29 62.89 -10.19 8.93
C SER A 29 63.49 -9.47 7.71
N LEU A 30 62.62 -8.67 7.03
CA LEU A 30 63.12 -7.65 6.10
C LEU A 30 62.51 -6.30 6.52
N ALA A 31 63.42 -5.45 6.99
CA ALA A 31 63.12 -4.05 7.27
C ALA A 31 62.89 -3.31 5.95
N SER A 32 61.81 -2.62 5.80
CA SER A 32 61.54 -1.70 4.68
C SER A 32 61.15 -0.32 5.20
N LEU A 33 61.85 0.64 4.70
CA LEU A 33 61.88 2.06 4.96
C LEU A 33 60.50 2.70 4.86
N VAL A 34 60.16 3.52 5.84
CA VAL A 34 59.06 4.49 5.84
C VAL A 34 59.39 5.63 4.89
N ALA A 35 58.65 5.75 3.83
CA ALA A 35 58.58 6.95 3.02
C ALA A 35 57.29 7.70 3.43
N CYS A 36 57.43 8.86 4.09
CA CYS A 36 56.34 9.80 4.28
C CYS A 36 55.97 10.40 2.93
N SER A 37 54.82 10.02 2.40
CA SER A 37 54.12 10.80 1.38
C SER A 37 52.97 11.56 2.06
N ALA A 38 53.01 12.90 1.90
CA ALA A 38 51.92 13.76 2.31
C ALA A 38 50.66 13.38 1.47
N ASP A 39 49.69 12.82 2.09
CA ASP A 39 48.40 12.50 1.48
C ASP A 39 47.44 13.63 1.69
N ASN A 40 47.00 14.20 0.57
CA ASN A 40 45.88 15.15 0.50
C ASN A 40 44.64 14.45 1.03
N GLY A 41 44.08 15.00 2.11
CA GLY A 41 42.83 14.56 2.68
C GLY A 41 41.68 14.60 1.67
N GLN A 42 41.47 13.49 0.97
CA GLN A 42 40.15 13.16 0.44
C GLN A 42 39.38 12.50 1.58
N VAL A 43 38.49 13.27 2.16
CA VAL A 43 37.38 12.73 2.96
C VAL A 43 36.59 11.86 1.98
N ALA A 44 36.84 10.55 2.00
CA ALA A 44 35.91 9.61 1.43
C ALA A 44 34.62 9.71 2.27
N ASP A 45 33.63 10.40 1.74
CA ASP A 45 32.27 10.25 2.17
C ASP A 45 31.92 8.76 1.98
N ASN A 46 32.09 7.99 3.06
CA ASN A 46 31.43 6.70 3.19
C ASN A 46 29.94 6.99 3.31
N VAL A 47 29.28 7.21 2.19
CA VAL A 47 27.84 6.99 2.08
C VAL A 47 27.69 5.49 2.24
N GLU A 48 27.49 5.02 3.47
CA GLU A 48 26.88 3.73 3.71
C GLU A 48 25.60 3.72 2.89
N ALA A 49 25.60 2.99 1.79
CA ALA A 49 24.41 2.71 1.04
C ALA A 49 23.47 1.96 1.98
N ASP A 50 22.49 2.66 2.48
CA ASP A 50 21.39 2.16 3.29
C ASP A 50 20.57 1.21 2.40
N GLN A 51 21.09 -0.02 2.20
CA GLN A 51 20.40 -1.09 1.50
C GLN A 51 19.32 -1.65 2.41
N VAL A 52 18.21 -0.97 2.44
CA VAL A 52 17.00 -1.39 3.15
C VAL A 52 15.89 -1.52 2.12
N GLU A 53 15.33 -2.70 2.02
CA GLU A 53 14.52 -3.13 0.89
C GLU A 53 13.14 -3.63 1.35
N ILE A 54 12.04 -2.89 1.10
CA ILE A 54 10.88 -3.49 0.41
C ILE A 54 11.47 -4.05 -0.87
N VAL A 55 11.14 -5.21 -1.33
CA VAL A 55 11.95 -5.83 -2.36
C VAL A 55 12.48 -4.78 -3.36
N HIS A 56 13.76 -4.40 -3.25
CA HIS A 56 14.41 -3.27 -3.96
C HIS A 56 13.85 -1.86 -3.66
N GLY A 57 13.20 -1.67 -2.52
CA GLY A 57 12.73 -0.36 -2.04
C GLY A 57 13.77 0.37 -1.21
N VAL A 58 13.40 1.56 -0.75
CA VAL A 58 14.19 2.41 0.15
C VAL A 58 13.38 2.72 1.41
N ARG A 59 14.02 3.24 2.47
CA ARG A 59 13.30 3.73 3.65
C ARG A 59 12.37 4.88 3.28
N ASP A 60 11.15 4.85 3.80
CA ASP A 60 10.11 5.85 3.53
C ASP A 60 10.47 7.25 4.05
N ARG A 61 11.15 7.33 5.20
CA ARG A 61 11.60 8.59 5.83
C ARG A 61 10.49 9.63 5.99
N GLY A 62 9.28 9.19 6.33
CA GLY A 62 8.11 10.04 6.57
C GLY A 62 7.40 10.53 5.30
N GLY A 63 7.69 9.95 4.14
CA GLY A 63 7.01 10.27 2.88
C GLY A 63 5.55 9.86 2.86
N ASP A 64 5.21 8.73 3.52
CA ASP A 64 3.88 8.14 3.54
C ASP A 64 3.33 7.98 4.97
N PRO A 65 3.03 9.09 5.68
CA PRO A 65 2.60 9.04 7.08
C PRO A 65 1.27 8.33 7.28
N ALA A 66 0.41 8.28 6.26
CA ALA A 66 -0.88 7.58 6.30
C ALA A 66 -0.74 6.05 6.26
N VAL A 67 0.43 5.53 5.89
CA VAL A 67 0.69 4.08 5.92
C VAL A 67 1.09 3.67 7.33
N VAL A 68 0.30 2.76 7.90
CA VAL A 68 0.41 2.31 9.28
C VAL A 68 0.72 0.82 9.35
N ALA A 69 1.32 0.41 10.46
CA ALA A 69 1.49 -1.01 10.75
C ALA A 69 0.33 -1.52 11.60
N ILE A 70 -0.09 -2.75 11.34
CA ILE A 70 -1.15 -3.45 12.04
C ILE A 70 -0.55 -4.68 12.75
N ASP A 71 -0.48 -4.65 14.07
CA ASP A 71 -0.12 -5.81 14.88
C ASP A 71 -1.39 -6.61 15.20
N ILE A 72 -1.36 -7.87 14.84
CA ILE A 72 -2.50 -8.79 14.93
C ILE A 72 -2.25 -9.72 16.11
N GLY A 73 -2.71 -9.31 17.30
CA GLY A 73 -2.67 -10.15 18.52
C GLY A 73 -1.27 -10.60 18.93
N ASP A 74 -0.24 -9.79 18.68
CA ASP A 74 1.19 -10.04 19.01
C ASP A 74 1.82 -11.25 18.24
N HIS A 75 1.21 -11.73 17.14
CA HIS A 75 1.71 -12.89 16.41
C HIS A 75 1.85 -12.70 14.89
N ALA A 76 1.29 -11.64 14.33
CA ALA A 76 1.42 -11.32 12.92
C ALA A 76 1.47 -9.81 12.68
N LEU A 77 2.12 -9.42 11.60
CA LEU A 77 2.25 -8.05 11.15
C LEU A 77 1.63 -7.89 9.77
N CYS A 78 0.80 -6.86 9.63
CA CYS A 78 0.30 -6.35 8.36
C CYS A 78 0.58 -4.86 8.23
N SER A 79 0.34 -4.35 7.04
CA SER A 79 0.30 -2.93 6.72
C SER A 79 -1.13 -2.49 6.43
N GLY A 80 -1.38 -1.19 6.49
CA GLY A 80 -2.68 -0.61 6.14
C GLY A 80 -2.53 0.86 5.84
N THR A 81 -3.62 1.50 5.40
CA THR A 81 -3.61 2.90 4.98
C THR A 81 -4.78 3.65 5.60
N LEU A 82 -4.51 4.78 6.24
CA LEU A 82 -5.55 5.69 6.72
C LEU A 82 -6.23 6.36 5.52
N ILE A 83 -7.54 6.12 5.36
CA ILE A 83 -8.41 6.76 4.38
C ILE A 83 -9.40 7.75 5.02
N ALA A 84 -9.47 7.74 6.34
CA ALA A 84 -10.06 8.75 7.19
C ALA A 84 -9.28 8.77 8.51
N PRO A 85 -9.40 9.80 9.36
CA PRO A 85 -8.64 9.87 10.60
C PRO A 85 -8.81 8.65 11.52
N ASP A 86 -9.95 7.95 11.43
CA ASP A 86 -10.29 6.79 12.24
C ASP A 86 -10.65 5.54 11.40
N ILE A 87 -10.20 5.47 10.14
CA ILE A 87 -10.43 4.32 9.28
C ILE A 87 -9.15 3.89 8.57
N VAL A 88 -8.75 2.64 8.79
CA VAL A 88 -7.64 1.98 8.08
C VAL A 88 -8.18 1.01 7.05
N LEU A 89 -7.80 1.17 5.78
CA LEU A 89 -8.01 0.19 4.73
C LEU A 89 -6.84 -0.81 4.75
N THR A 90 -7.15 -2.11 4.65
CA THR A 90 -6.17 -3.20 4.68
C THR A 90 -6.70 -4.44 3.94
N ALA A 91 -5.96 -5.54 3.94
CA ALA A 91 -6.42 -6.81 3.41
C ALA A 91 -7.34 -7.55 4.40
N ARG A 92 -8.27 -8.33 3.86
CA ARG A 92 -9.19 -9.12 4.67
C ARG A 92 -8.47 -10.21 5.48
N HIS A 93 -7.45 -10.82 4.90
CA HIS A 93 -6.68 -11.84 5.61
C HIS A 93 -5.92 -11.29 6.82
N CYS A 94 -5.66 -9.96 6.90
CA CYS A 94 -5.07 -9.30 8.05
C CYS A 94 -6.02 -9.15 9.25
N VAL A 95 -7.32 -9.28 9.01
CA VAL A 95 -8.38 -9.12 10.03
C VAL A 95 -9.23 -10.38 10.19
N SER A 96 -8.75 -11.51 9.67
CA SER A 96 -9.50 -12.77 9.66
C SER A 96 -8.62 -13.98 9.95
N HIS A 97 -9.19 -14.97 10.62
CA HIS A 97 -8.61 -16.31 10.62
C HIS A 97 -8.78 -16.92 9.24
N THR A 98 -7.70 -17.37 8.63
CA THR A 98 -7.71 -17.90 7.27
C THR A 98 -7.34 -19.38 7.23
N ALA A 99 -7.70 -20.06 6.14
CA ALA A 99 -7.21 -21.40 5.86
C ALA A 99 -5.68 -21.39 5.71
N SER A 100 -5.03 -22.48 6.09
CA SER A 100 -3.56 -22.63 6.01
C SER A 100 -3.00 -22.53 4.59
N GLN A 101 -3.82 -22.76 3.59
CA GLN A 101 -3.51 -22.58 2.17
C GLN A 101 -4.64 -21.82 1.49
N VAL A 102 -4.29 -20.71 0.83
CA VAL A 102 -5.20 -19.94 -0.01
C VAL A 102 -4.81 -20.15 -1.45
N SER A 103 -5.75 -20.63 -2.27
CA SER A 103 -5.58 -20.81 -3.71
C SER A 103 -6.66 -20.08 -4.47
N CYS A 104 -6.33 -19.54 -5.64
CA CYS A 104 -7.28 -18.91 -6.55
C CYS A 104 -7.30 -19.66 -7.90
N PRO A 105 -8.43 -20.22 -8.32
CA PRO A 105 -9.75 -20.16 -7.67
C PRO A 105 -9.82 -20.93 -6.34
N PRO A 106 -10.76 -20.56 -5.43
CA PRO A 106 -10.83 -21.15 -4.11
C PRO A 106 -11.30 -22.61 -4.14
N HIS A 107 -10.70 -23.43 -3.29
CA HIS A 107 -11.10 -24.82 -3.03
C HIS A 107 -11.69 -24.94 -1.61
N GLY A 108 -12.89 -24.38 -1.38
CA GLY A 108 -13.54 -24.33 -0.07
C GLY A 108 -13.43 -22.97 0.61
N ALA A 109 -13.86 -22.91 1.87
CA ALA A 109 -13.80 -21.69 2.69
C ALA A 109 -12.35 -21.27 2.94
N GLN A 110 -12.03 -20.03 2.66
CA GLN A 110 -10.70 -19.44 2.89
C GLN A 110 -10.70 -18.54 4.13
N VAL A 111 -11.83 -17.92 4.45
CA VAL A 111 -12.05 -17.15 5.67
C VAL A 111 -12.82 -18.02 6.66
N LEU A 112 -12.25 -18.27 7.83
CA LEU A 112 -12.77 -19.15 8.87
C LEU A 112 -13.36 -18.38 10.06
N GLY A 113 -13.12 -17.07 10.12
CA GLY A 113 -13.61 -16.19 11.18
C GLY A 113 -12.97 -14.80 11.07
N THR A 114 -13.43 -13.88 11.89
CA THR A 114 -12.90 -12.51 11.97
C THR A 114 -12.12 -12.36 13.27
N GLU A 115 -10.96 -11.68 13.22
CA GLU A 115 -10.21 -11.29 14.42
C GLU A 115 -11.03 -10.33 15.27
N PRO A 116 -10.97 -10.41 16.60
CA PRO A 116 -11.57 -9.39 17.45
C PRO A 116 -11.00 -8.01 17.11
N ALA A 117 -11.84 -7.06 16.75
CA ALA A 117 -11.36 -5.74 16.32
C ALA A 117 -10.39 -5.09 17.35
N ALA A 118 -10.67 -5.22 18.65
CA ALA A 118 -9.84 -4.67 19.72
C ALA A 118 -8.44 -5.33 19.84
N SER A 119 -8.21 -6.49 19.23
CA SER A 119 -6.88 -7.12 19.17
C SER A 119 -5.98 -6.51 18.10
N LEU A 120 -6.57 -5.79 17.13
CA LEU A 120 -5.84 -5.11 16.06
C LEU A 120 -5.26 -3.81 16.60
N LYS A 121 -3.94 -3.74 16.69
CA LYS A 121 -3.21 -2.56 17.21
C LYS A 121 -2.60 -1.79 16.05
N ILE A 122 -2.81 -0.49 16.00
CA ILE A 122 -2.34 0.40 14.94
C ILE A 122 -1.15 1.21 15.43
N PHE A 123 -0.05 1.14 14.68
CA PHE A 123 1.18 1.86 14.95
C PHE A 123 1.50 2.80 13.78
N ALA A 124 1.77 4.05 14.09
CA ALA A 124 2.21 5.07 13.12
C ALA A 124 3.71 5.37 13.30
N GLY A 125 4.35 5.81 12.22
CA GLY A 125 5.78 6.12 12.15
C GLY A 125 6.50 5.25 11.14
N ASP A 126 7.83 5.38 11.06
CA ASP A 126 8.62 4.69 10.04
C ASP A 126 9.25 3.38 10.52
N GLU A 127 9.30 3.17 11.82
CA GLU A 127 9.87 1.95 12.42
C GLU A 127 9.02 1.48 13.59
N LEU A 128 8.77 0.17 13.68
CA LEU A 128 8.03 -0.42 14.80
C LEU A 128 8.82 -0.43 16.10
N THR A 129 10.16 -0.45 16.02
CA THR A 129 11.00 -0.38 17.20
C THR A 129 10.83 0.99 17.85
N GLY A 130 10.16 1.02 19.02
CA GLY A 130 9.82 2.25 19.71
C GLY A 130 8.61 3.01 19.16
N ALA A 131 7.88 2.45 18.20
CA ALA A 131 6.67 3.04 17.66
C ALA A 131 5.59 3.20 18.74
N LYS A 132 4.79 4.26 18.60
CA LYS A 132 3.67 4.53 19.49
C LYS A 132 2.42 3.82 18.96
N LEU A 133 1.75 3.07 19.85
CA LEU A 133 0.37 2.63 19.62
C LEU A 133 -0.51 3.87 19.51
N VAL A 134 -1.15 4.08 18.36
CA VAL A 134 -1.99 5.27 18.10
C VAL A 134 -3.47 5.00 18.24
N ALA A 135 -3.92 3.78 17.93
CA ALA A 135 -5.32 3.36 18.07
C ALA A 135 -5.45 1.82 18.07
N ARG A 136 -6.65 1.34 18.36
CA ARG A 136 -7.08 -0.06 18.19
C ARG A 136 -8.30 -0.13 17.31
N GLY A 137 -8.57 -1.30 16.75
CA GLY A 137 -9.81 -1.53 16.05
C GLY A 137 -11.02 -1.48 17.00
N ARG A 138 -12.08 -0.82 16.55
CA ARG A 138 -13.41 -0.79 17.19
C ARG A 138 -14.38 -1.72 16.46
N GLU A 139 -14.29 -1.74 15.14
CA GLU A 139 -15.15 -2.53 14.25
C GLU A 139 -14.36 -2.94 13.01
N VAL A 140 -14.70 -4.06 12.40
CA VAL A 140 -14.14 -4.51 11.12
C VAL A 140 -15.27 -4.65 10.11
N LEU A 141 -15.12 -4.03 8.94
CA LEU A 141 -15.97 -4.25 7.77
C LEU A 141 -15.19 -5.00 6.70
N ALA A 142 -15.83 -6.02 6.13
CA ALA A 142 -15.24 -6.82 5.04
C ALA A 142 -16.34 -7.34 4.10
N PRO A 143 -15.99 -7.73 2.86
CA PRO A 143 -16.94 -8.33 1.94
C PRO A 143 -17.61 -9.57 2.53
N LYS A 144 -18.84 -9.84 2.14
CA LYS A 144 -19.58 -11.05 2.52
C LYS A 144 -18.99 -12.27 1.80
N GLY A 145 -19.17 -13.45 2.41
CA GLY A 145 -18.69 -14.71 1.86
C GLY A 145 -17.35 -15.16 2.48
N GLU A 146 -16.78 -16.27 2.03
CA GLU A 146 -15.63 -16.93 2.64
C GLU A 146 -14.41 -17.00 1.71
N ALA A 147 -14.46 -16.39 0.53
CA ALA A 147 -13.35 -16.32 -0.41
C ALA A 147 -12.48 -15.08 -0.17
N LEU A 148 -11.17 -15.24 -0.35
CA LEU A 148 -10.20 -14.13 -0.42
C LEU A 148 -9.91 -13.74 -1.87
N CYS A 149 -9.99 -14.68 -2.81
CA CYS A 149 -9.82 -14.37 -4.24
C CYS A 149 -10.85 -13.34 -4.70
N ASP A 150 -10.39 -12.27 -5.35
CA ASP A 150 -11.20 -11.12 -5.76
C ASP A 150 -11.95 -10.38 -4.61
N ALA A 151 -11.60 -10.66 -3.33
CA ALA A 151 -12.32 -10.09 -2.18
C ALA A 151 -11.42 -9.90 -0.94
N ASP A 152 -10.11 -9.83 -1.12
CA ASP A 152 -9.16 -9.68 -0.02
C ASP A 152 -8.94 -8.21 0.35
N ILE A 153 -9.98 -7.59 0.90
CA ILE A 153 -9.99 -6.20 1.34
C ILE A 153 -10.84 -6.08 2.61
N ALA A 154 -10.47 -5.20 3.52
CA ALA A 154 -11.22 -4.89 4.72
C ALA A 154 -10.93 -3.49 5.23
N LEU A 155 -11.82 -2.98 6.07
CA LEU A 155 -11.66 -1.71 6.77
C LEU A 155 -11.72 -1.95 8.28
N ILE A 156 -10.78 -1.32 8.99
CA ILE A 156 -10.75 -1.27 10.45
C ILE A 156 -11.21 0.12 10.86
N LEU A 157 -12.37 0.20 11.50
CA LEU A 157 -12.82 1.42 12.16
C LEU A 157 -12.13 1.48 13.52
N LEU A 158 -11.47 2.58 13.82
CA LEU A 158 -10.64 2.74 15.01
C LEU A 158 -11.46 3.24 16.21
N ASP A 159 -10.95 2.99 17.40
CA ASP A 159 -11.51 3.47 18.68
C ASP A 159 -11.20 4.95 18.94
N ALA A 160 -10.19 5.50 18.25
CA ALA A 160 -9.80 6.90 18.30
C ALA A 160 -9.22 7.36 16.96
N PRO A 161 -9.37 8.64 16.58
CA PRO A 161 -8.68 9.21 15.43
C PRO A 161 -7.16 9.19 15.60
N VAL A 162 -6.44 9.04 14.49
CA VAL A 162 -4.97 9.20 14.44
C VAL A 162 -4.67 10.66 14.13
N ASP A 163 -4.26 11.40 15.14
CA ASP A 163 -4.00 12.83 15.03
C ASP A 163 -2.72 13.14 14.25
N GLY A 164 -2.75 14.21 13.46
CA GLY A 164 -1.58 14.76 12.75
C GLY A 164 -1.19 13.99 11.50
N VAL A 165 -1.99 13.03 11.07
CA VAL A 165 -1.82 12.30 9.81
C VAL A 165 -2.95 12.66 8.86
N GLU A 166 -2.59 13.14 7.66
CA GLU A 166 -3.56 13.39 6.60
C GLU A 166 -3.94 12.06 5.93
N PRO A 167 -5.22 11.68 5.92
CA PRO A 167 -5.67 10.49 5.20
C PRO A 167 -5.50 10.63 3.69
N VAL A 168 -5.34 9.50 3.00
CA VAL A 168 -5.21 9.48 1.54
C VAL A 168 -6.57 9.33 0.86
N GLU A 169 -6.67 9.88 -0.34
CA GLU A 169 -7.85 9.70 -1.21
C GLU A 169 -7.81 8.31 -1.86
N VAL A 170 -8.98 7.69 -1.97
CA VAL A 170 -9.15 6.41 -2.67
C VAL A 170 -9.65 6.68 -4.07
N ARG A 171 -8.96 6.16 -5.08
CA ARG A 171 -9.37 6.30 -6.48
C ARG A 171 -10.62 5.46 -6.76
N ASP A 172 -11.65 6.06 -7.35
CA ASP A 172 -12.95 5.44 -7.64
C ASP A 172 -13.03 4.76 -9.02
N ASN A 173 -11.98 4.89 -9.83
CA ASN A 173 -11.85 4.24 -11.12
C ASN A 173 -10.69 3.24 -11.13
N GLY A 174 -10.82 2.19 -11.94
CA GLY A 174 -9.88 1.08 -11.95
C GLY A 174 -8.47 1.44 -12.42
N VAL A 175 -7.52 0.65 -11.96
CA VAL A 175 -6.13 0.68 -12.43
C VAL A 175 -6.02 -0.09 -13.76
N ALA A 176 -5.21 0.42 -14.70
CA ALA A 176 -5.00 -0.20 -16.00
C ALA A 176 -3.60 -0.83 -16.12
N LYS A 177 -3.49 -1.84 -16.97
CA LYS A 177 -2.19 -2.41 -17.34
C LYS A 177 -1.27 -1.32 -17.90
N GLY A 178 -0.03 -1.29 -17.41
CA GLY A 178 1.00 -0.33 -17.82
C GLY A 178 1.03 0.94 -16.97
N GLU A 179 0.06 1.19 -16.09
CA GLU A 179 0.19 2.20 -15.04
C GLU A 179 1.32 1.82 -14.09
N HIS A 180 1.91 2.80 -13.44
CA HIS A 180 2.91 2.58 -12.40
C HIS A 180 2.32 2.90 -11.03
N VAL A 181 2.64 2.03 -10.08
CA VAL A 181 2.21 2.22 -8.70
C VAL A 181 3.42 2.25 -7.77
N ARG A 182 3.29 2.96 -6.67
CA ARG A 182 4.22 3.00 -5.56
C ARG A 182 3.71 2.10 -4.45
N ALA A 183 4.51 1.09 -4.10
CA ALA A 183 4.21 0.14 -3.02
C ALA A 183 4.85 0.62 -1.72
N VAL A 184 4.10 0.60 -0.61
CA VAL A 184 4.59 1.01 0.71
C VAL A 184 4.15 -0.01 1.77
N GLY A 185 5.04 -0.33 2.72
CA GLY A 185 4.69 -1.26 3.78
C GLY A 185 5.78 -1.47 4.82
N PHE A 186 5.46 -2.31 5.81
CA PHE A 186 6.34 -2.65 6.93
C PHE A 186 6.89 -4.08 6.84
N GLY A 187 6.78 -4.69 5.68
CA GLY A 187 7.17 -6.07 5.45
C GLY A 187 8.67 -6.30 5.45
N LYS A 188 9.03 -7.55 5.22
CA LYS A 188 10.42 -7.96 5.09
C LYS A 188 11.01 -7.40 3.79
N PRO A 189 12.28 -7.01 3.80
CA PRO A 189 12.99 -6.59 2.60
C PRO A 189 13.34 -7.76 1.65
N SER A 190 13.23 -8.99 2.13
CA SER A 190 13.50 -10.21 1.39
C SER A 190 12.99 -11.43 2.16
N ASP A 191 13.12 -12.63 1.59
CA ASP A 191 12.72 -13.89 2.25
C ASP A 191 13.42 -14.11 3.60
N VAL A 192 14.60 -13.53 3.81
CA VAL A 192 15.42 -13.68 5.03
C VAL A 192 15.53 -12.42 5.90
N GLY A 193 14.88 -11.33 5.49
CA GLY A 193 14.92 -10.05 6.22
C GLY A 193 13.98 -10.00 7.43
N THR A 194 14.06 -8.90 8.19
CA THR A 194 13.19 -8.62 9.33
C THR A 194 12.18 -7.54 8.95
N ALA A 195 10.91 -7.76 9.23
CA ALA A 195 9.84 -6.78 9.05
C ALA A 195 9.88 -5.69 10.14
N GLY A 196 9.18 -4.57 9.91
CA GLY A 196 8.97 -3.53 10.92
C GLY A 196 9.60 -2.19 10.62
N VAL A 197 10.26 -2.04 9.48
CA VAL A 197 10.69 -0.74 8.94
C VAL A 197 9.79 -0.40 7.76
N LYS A 198 9.27 0.83 7.71
CA LYS A 198 8.47 1.29 6.57
C LYS A 198 9.38 1.55 5.38
N LEU A 199 9.07 0.85 4.31
CA LEU A 199 9.81 0.90 3.06
C LEU A 199 8.89 1.33 1.93
N VAL A 200 9.47 1.90 0.88
CA VAL A 200 8.76 2.33 -0.33
C VAL A 200 9.47 1.84 -1.58
N ARG A 201 8.72 1.36 -2.55
CA ARG A 201 9.20 1.05 -3.89
C ARG A 201 8.36 1.77 -4.92
N GLU A 202 9.03 2.59 -5.69
CA GLU A 202 8.46 3.32 -6.81
C GLU A 202 8.58 2.54 -8.12
N HIS A 203 7.88 3.01 -9.15
CA HIS A 203 7.93 2.53 -10.53
C HIS A 203 7.57 1.05 -10.70
N VAL A 204 6.62 0.56 -9.89
CA VAL A 204 6.12 -0.81 -9.99
C VAL A 204 5.06 -0.90 -11.11
N PRO A 205 5.34 -1.54 -12.26
CA PRO A 205 4.39 -1.59 -13.35
C PRO A 205 3.25 -2.56 -13.08
N VAL A 206 2.03 -2.15 -13.40
CA VAL A 206 0.86 -3.02 -13.46
C VAL A 206 0.95 -3.91 -14.69
N LEU A 207 1.10 -5.21 -14.48
CA LEU A 207 1.31 -6.18 -15.56
C LEU A 207 -0.01 -6.72 -16.14
N GLU A 208 -1.03 -6.84 -15.29
CA GLU A 208 -2.29 -7.46 -15.63
C GLU A 208 -3.39 -6.99 -14.68
N THR A 209 -4.61 -6.87 -15.18
CA THR A 209 -5.82 -6.63 -14.38
C THR A 209 -6.84 -7.72 -14.68
N SER A 210 -7.48 -8.31 -13.68
CA SER A 210 -8.48 -9.37 -13.84
C SER A 210 -9.45 -9.34 -12.67
N GLY A 211 -10.75 -9.27 -12.94
CA GLY A 211 -11.76 -9.19 -11.88
C GLY A 211 -11.53 -7.98 -10.96
N ALA A 212 -11.59 -8.20 -9.67
CA ALA A 212 -11.30 -7.18 -8.65
C ALA A 212 -9.81 -7.16 -8.24
N GLU A 213 -8.91 -7.70 -9.05
CA GLU A 213 -7.48 -7.78 -8.74
C GLU A 213 -6.61 -7.19 -9.87
N PHE A 214 -5.39 -6.81 -9.52
CA PHE A 214 -4.32 -6.58 -10.47
C PHE A 214 -3.01 -7.22 -10.00
N ARG A 215 -2.15 -7.52 -10.95
CA ARG A 215 -0.86 -8.16 -10.71
C ARG A 215 0.29 -7.24 -11.11
N VAL A 216 1.29 -7.22 -10.25
CA VAL A 216 2.60 -6.64 -10.50
C VAL A 216 3.68 -7.73 -10.45
N GLY A 217 4.90 -7.38 -10.82
CA GLY A 217 6.05 -8.25 -10.63
C GLY A 217 6.49 -8.32 -9.16
N GLU A 218 7.76 -8.49 -8.96
CA GLU A 218 8.40 -8.43 -7.66
C GLU A 218 8.23 -7.04 -7.05
N ALA A 219 7.61 -6.93 -5.87
CA ALA A 219 7.38 -5.66 -5.18
C ALA A 219 7.36 -5.79 -3.65
N THR A 220 6.58 -6.70 -3.09
CA THR A 220 6.29 -6.80 -1.65
C THR A 220 6.63 -8.16 -1.08
N CYS A 221 6.71 -8.28 0.26
CA CYS A 221 7.05 -9.49 0.98
C CYS A 221 6.15 -9.67 2.23
N GLN A 222 6.45 -10.64 3.10
CA GLN A 222 5.67 -10.89 4.31
C GLN A 222 5.70 -9.68 5.25
N GLY A 223 4.52 -9.20 5.65
CA GLY A 223 4.32 -8.00 6.47
C GLY A 223 3.84 -6.80 5.66
N ASP A 224 4.01 -6.78 4.33
CA ASP A 224 3.41 -5.76 3.45
C ASP A 224 1.93 -6.02 3.15
N SER A 225 1.41 -7.19 3.52
CA SER A 225 0.00 -7.55 3.42
C SER A 225 -0.91 -6.43 3.89
N GLY A 226 -1.89 -6.04 3.07
CA GLY A 226 -2.81 -4.93 3.35
C GLY A 226 -2.22 -3.53 3.12
N GLY A 227 -0.93 -3.43 2.83
CA GLY A 227 -0.29 -2.17 2.45
C GLY A 227 -0.77 -1.66 1.09
N PRO A 228 -0.60 -0.36 0.82
CA PRO A 228 -1.13 0.29 -0.38
C PRO A 228 -0.32 0.02 -1.64
N ALA A 229 -1.02 0.13 -2.78
CA ALA A 229 -0.49 0.59 -4.04
C ALA A 229 -1.05 1.99 -4.29
N PHE A 230 -0.19 2.98 -4.35
CA PHE A 230 -0.55 4.35 -4.74
C PHE A 230 -0.29 4.54 -6.23
N ASP A 231 -1.21 5.18 -6.92
CA ASP A 231 -0.96 5.69 -8.27
C ASP A 231 0.16 6.74 -8.22
N GLU A 232 1.19 6.61 -9.06
CA GLU A 232 2.34 7.52 -9.03
C GLU A 232 2.05 8.90 -9.59
N GLU A 233 1.04 9.05 -10.44
CA GLU A 233 0.68 10.34 -11.03
C GLU A 233 -0.20 11.17 -10.09
N THR A 234 -1.12 10.51 -9.36
CA THR A 234 -2.14 11.20 -8.54
C THR A 234 -1.89 11.08 -7.05
N GLY A 235 -1.15 10.06 -6.60
CA GLY A 235 -0.98 9.74 -5.19
C GLY A 235 -2.20 9.03 -4.56
N GLU A 236 -3.24 8.76 -5.33
CA GLU A 236 -4.46 8.10 -4.84
C GLU A 236 -4.21 6.60 -4.60
N LEU A 237 -4.91 6.06 -3.62
CA LEU A 237 -4.88 4.63 -3.30
C LEU A 237 -5.69 3.83 -4.33
N VAL A 238 -5.04 2.90 -5.04
CA VAL A 238 -5.65 2.09 -6.11
C VAL A 238 -5.76 0.61 -5.77
N GLY A 239 -5.09 0.15 -4.72
CA GLY A 239 -5.16 -1.24 -4.32
C GLY A 239 -4.46 -1.56 -3.02
N VAL A 240 -4.74 -2.74 -2.48
CA VAL A 240 -4.12 -3.29 -1.26
C VAL A 240 -3.44 -4.62 -1.54
N VAL A 241 -2.27 -4.84 -0.95
CA VAL A 241 -1.50 -6.08 -1.07
C VAL A 241 -2.32 -7.25 -0.54
N SER A 242 -2.61 -8.21 -1.39
CA SER A 242 -3.35 -9.44 -1.04
C SER A 242 -2.40 -10.62 -0.83
N ARG A 243 -1.68 -11.02 -1.86
CA ARG A 243 -0.84 -12.22 -1.84
C ARG A 243 0.33 -12.10 -2.81
N GLY A 244 1.31 -12.96 -2.64
CA GLY A 244 2.47 -13.03 -3.52
C GLY A 244 2.75 -14.42 -4.04
N GLY A 245 3.80 -14.54 -4.82
CA GLY A 245 4.39 -15.80 -5.26
C GLY A 245 5.09 -16.56 -4.11
N PRO A 246 5.73 -17.69 -4.44
CA PRO A 246 6.41 -18.52 -3.45
C PRO A 246 7.66 -17.86 -2.85
N THR A 247 8.19 -16.85 -3.50
CA THR A 247 9.37 -16.06 -3.10
C THR A 247 9.09 -14.58 -3.25
N CYS A 248 9.77 -13.75 -2.44
CA CYS A 248 9.65 -12.29 -2.55
C CYS A 248 10.52 -11.74 -3.69
N LYS A 249 11.58 -12.44 -4.09
CA LYS A 249 12.53 -12.01 -5.12
C LYS A 249 12.71 -13.06 -6.22
N GLY A 250 13.09 -12.59 -7.41
CA GLY A 250 13.46 -13.42 -8.55
C GLY A 250 12.35 -13.64 -9.55
N LYS A 251 12.61 -14.48 -10.54
CA LYS A 251 11.75 -14.66 -11.73
C LYS A 251 10.33 -15.18 -11.43
N ASP A 252 10.13 -15.85 -10.30
CA ASP A 252 8.84 -16.40 -9.87
C ASP A 252 8.12 -15.48 -8.87
N ALA A 253 8.77 -14.38 -8.48
CA ALA A 253 8.17 -13.37 -7.60
C ALA A 253 7.11 -12.56 -8.36
N HIS A 254 5.96 -12.42 -7.74
CA HIS A 254 4.87 -11.58 -8.20
C HIS A 254 3.97 -11.23 -7.03
N ASN A 255 3.28 -10.12 -7.13
CA ASN A 255 2.33 -9.71 -6.12
C ASN A 255 0.97 -9.42 -6.76
N VAL A 256 -0.08 -9.77 -6.04
CA VAL A 256 -1.47 -9.53 -6.39
C VAL A 256 -2.06 -8.54 -5.40
N TYR A 257 -2.71 -7.54 -5.93
CA TYR A 257 -3.41 -6.51 -5.18
C TYR A 257 -4.91 -6.61 -5.43
N THR A 258 -5.71 -6.39 -4.39
CA THR A 258 -7.14 -6.18 -4.52
C THR A 258 -7.38 -4.71 -4.89
N ARG A 259 -8.15 -4.45 -5.94
CA ARG A 259 -8.50 -3.11 -6.43
C ARG A 259 -9.46 -2.43 -5.47
N THR A 260 -9.20 -1.17 -5.15
CA THR A 260 -10.06 -0.38 -4.25
C THR A 260 -11.37 0.03 -4.91
N ASP A 261 -11.35 0.40 -6.20
CA ASP A 261 -12.52 0.84 -6.95
C ASP A 261 -13.62 -0.23 -7.04
N ALA A 262 -13.25 -1.51 -7.01
CA ALA A 262 -14.21 -2.62 -7.00
C ALA A 262 -15.01 -2.72 -5.67
N PHE A 263 -14.54 -2.03 -4.61
CA PHE A 263 -15.13 -2.07 -3.27
C PHE A 263 -15.58 -0.71 -2.75
N MET A 264 -15.79 0.28 -3.64
CA MET A 264 -16.25 1.61 -3.25
C MET A 264 -17.51 1.59 -2.35
N PRO A 265 -18.54 0.75 -2.59
CA PRO A 265 -19.68 0.69 -1.66
C PRO A 265 -19.33 0.28 -0.23
N LEU A 266 -18.33 -0.61 -0.03
CA LEU A 266 -17.84 -1.00 1.29
C LEU A 266 -17.04 0.13 1.94
N ILE A 267 -16.23 0.82 1.15
CA ILE A 267 -15.43 1.97 1.58
C ILE A 267 -16.36 3.13 2.00
N GLU A 268 -17.37 3.45 1.19
CA GLU A 268 -18.38 4.46 1.50
C GLU A 268 -19.18 4.11 2.77
N GLU A 269 -19.52 2.83 2.96
CA GLU A 269 -20.16 2.34 4.20
C GLU A 269 -19.28 2.61 5.42
N ALA A 270 -17.97 2.33 5.33
CA ALA A 270 -17.03 2.60 6.41
C ALA A 270 -16.89 4.11 6.69
N LEU A 271 -16.74 4.92 5.64
CA LEU A 271 -16.67 6.37 5.76
C LEU A 271 -17.91 6.96 6.43
N ALA A 272 -19.09 6.44 6.13
CA ALA A 272 -20.33 6.86 6.78
C ALA A 272 -20.41 6.50 8.28
N ARG A 273 -19.56 5.59 8.76
CA ARG A 273 -19.45 5.18 10.18
C ARG A 273 -18.28 5.81 10.91
N SER A 274 -17.52 6.68 10.26
CA SER A 274 -16.40 7.43 10.87
C SER A 274 -16.90 8.28 12.03
N LEU A 275 -16.12 8.33 13.10
CA LEU A 275 -16.37 9.19 14.27
C LEU A 275 -15.77 10.59 14.07
N ALA A 276 -14.79 10.70 13.16
CA ALA A 276 -14.12 11.94 12.85
C ALA A 276 -14.86 12.70 11.73
N PRO A 277 -14.95 14.04 11.80
CA PRO A 277 -15.45 14.81 10.68
C PRO A 277 -14.49 14.68 9.50
N HIS A 278 -14.90 14.00 8.45
CA HIS A 278 -14.19 13.92 7.18
C HIS A 278 -15.00 14.64 6.09
N PRO A 279 -14.36 15.17 5.05
CA PRO A 279 -15.07 15.62 3.86
C PRO A 279 -15.79 14.41 3.25
N LEU A 280 -17.11 14.42 3.25
CA LEU A 280 -17.87 13.40 2.52
C LEU A 280 -17.48 13.47 1.04
N PRO A 281 -17.26 12.33 0.36
CA PRO A 281 -17.15 12.34 -1.09
C PRO A 281 -18.37 13.04 -1.68
N PRO A 282 -18.23 13.79 -2.78
CA PRO A 282 -19.34 14.53 -3.35
C PRO A 282 -20.47 13.55 -3.69
N THR A 283 -21.56 13.64 -2.91
CA THR A 283 -22.78 12.87 -3.17
C THR A 283 -23.26 13.20 -4.58
N LYS A 284 -23.42 12.17 -5.43
CA LYS A 284 -24.14 12.33 -6.70
C LYS A 284 -25.49 12.96 -6.38
N PRO A 285 -25.90 14.06 -7.06
CA PRO A 285 -27.17 14.70 -6.75
C PRO A 285 -28.30 13.75 -7.12
N ASP A 286 -29.05 13.33 -6.11
CA ASP A 286 -30.37 12.72 -6.30
C ASP A 286 -31.30 13.73 -7.01
N ALA A 287 -31.89 13.27 -8.10
CA ALA A 287 -32.88 14.07 -8.83
C ALA A 287 -34.15 14.27 -7.98
N GLY A 288 -34.30 15.47 -7.43
CA GLY A 288 -35.57 16.07 -7.08
C GLY A 288 -36.09 15.84 -5.67
N HIS A 289 -35.96 16.90 -4.83
CA HIS A 289 -37.12 17.50 -4.17
C HIS A 289 -36.72 18.85 -3.54
N HIS A 290 -37.43 19.89 -3.92
CA HIS A 290 -37.31 21.25 -3.37
C HIS A 290 -37.80 21.31 -1.91
N HIS A 291 -36.92 21.74 -0.97
CA HIS A 291 -37.38 22.44 0.23
C HIS A 291 -36.43 23.57 0.64
N ARG A 292 -37.04 24.67 1.07
CA ARG A 292 -36.48 26.00 1.34
C ARG A 292 -35.44 26.03 2.47
N ALA A 293 -34.51 26.95 2.30
CA ALA A 293 -33.47 27.37 3.22
C ALA A 293 -33.94 27.86 4.60
N HIS A 294 -33.15 27.50 5.62
CA HIS A 294 -32.97 28.33 6.81
C HIS A 294 -31.48 28.57 7.02
N THR A 295 -31.12 29.84 7.15
CA THR A 295 -29.79 30.38 7.36
C THR A 295 -29.41 30.26 8.83
N ASP A 296 -28.19 29.74 9.10
CA ASP A 296 -27.42 30.20 10.26
C ASP A 296 -25.89 30.12 9.99
N GLY A 297 -25.18 31.11 10.53
CA GLY A 297 -23.86 31.52 10.08
C GLY A 297 -22.71 30.70 10.63
N GLY A 298 -21.97 30.03 9.74
CA GLY A 298 -20.66 29.46 9.98
C GLY A 298 -19.68 29.96 8.90
N LYS A 299 -18.43 30.24 9.26
CA LYS A 299 -17.39 30.80 8.37
C LYS A 299 -17.25 30.01 7.09
N SER A 300 -17.68 30.60 5.98
CA SER A 300 -17.73 30.06 4.64
C SER A 300 -16.33 29.78 4.09
N GLN A 301 -15.99 28.51 3.85
CA GLN A 301 -15.06 28.16 2.79
C GLN A 301 -15.74 28.51 1.46
N LYS A 302 -15.00 29.21 0.58
CA LYS A 302 -15.49 29.62 -0.74
C LYS A 302 -15.91 28.36 -1.50
N PRO A 303 -17.14 28.29 -2.05
CA PRO A 303 -17.58 27.11 -2.79
C PRO A 303 -16.64 26.87 -3.98
N LYS A 304 -16.28 25.59 -4.22
CA LYS A 304 -15.49 25.20 -5.39
C LYS A 304 -16.22 25.61 -6.67
N SER A 305 -15.48 26.10 -7.65
CA SER A 305 -16.03 26.66 -8.87
C SER A 305 -16.48 25.58 -9.86
N ASP A 306 -17.60 25.81 -10.53
CA ASP A 306 -18.15 24.94 -11.57
C ASP A 306 -17.36 24.99 -12.88
N LEU A 307 -17.70 24.09 -13.80
CA LEU A 307 -17.09 23.98 -15.14
C LEU A 307 -17.11 25.33 -15.87
N GLY A 308 -15.97 25.74 -16.42
CA GLY A 308 -15.79 27.03 -17.10
C GLY A 308 -15.43 28.20 -16.19
N ALA A 309 -15.53 28.09 -14.87
CA ALA A 309 -15.14 29.14 -13.94
C ALA A 309 -13.63 29.28 -13.85
N THR A 310 -13.12 30.50 -13.62
CA THR A 310 -11.66 30.76 -13.49
C THR A 310 -11.06 30.02 -12.29
N CYS A 311 -9.92 29.37 -12.48
CA CYS A 311 -9.18 28.65 -11.45
C CYS A 311 -7.68 28.99 -11.49
N HIS A 312 -6.96 28.67 -10.42
CA HIS A 312 -5.48 28.75 -10.36
C HIS A 312 -4.85 27.37 -10.14
N LYS A 313 -5.61 26.42 -9.59
CA LYS A 313 -5.21 25.01 -9.35
C LYS A 313 -6.44 24.10 -9.36
N GLY A 314 -6.23 22.80 -9.53
CA GLY A 314 -7.30 21.81 -9.54
C GLY A 314 -8.24 21.89 -8.33
N GLY A 315 -7.69 22.13 -7.13
CA GLY A 315 -8.48 22.28 -5.90
C GLY A 315 -9.49 23.44 -5.88
N ASP A 316 -9.42 24.38 -6.83
CA ASP A 316 -10.39 25.47 -6.97
C ASP A 316 -11.65 25.03 -7.71
N CYS A 317 -11.62 23.87 -8.38
CA CYS A 317 -12.64 23.35 -9.26
C CYS A 317 -13.43 22.22 -8.60
N ALA A 318 -14.73 22.15 -8.85
CA ALA A 318 -15.61 21.09 -8.33
C ALA A 318 -15.17 19.68 -8.82
N ALA A 319 -14.71 19.57 -10.07
CA ALA A 319 -14.20 18.32 -10.68
C ALA A 319 -12.69 18.13 -10.54
N GLY A 320 -12.00 18.93 -9.72
CA GLY A 320 -10.57 18.80 -9.45
C GLY A 320 -9.63 19.12 -10.61
N VAL A 321 -10.13 19.56 -11.77
CA VAL A 321 -9.35 19.81 -12.99
C VAL A 321 -9.34 21.29 -13.34
N CYS A 322 -8.16 21.92 -13.34
CA CYS A 322 -7.95 23.29 -13.83
C CYS A 322 -7.15 23.23 -15.12
N VAL A 323 -7.72 23.66 -16.23
CA VAL A 323 -7.12 23.61 -17.58
C VAL A 323 -6.60 24.98 -17.97
N VAL A 324 -5.42 25.01 -18.58
CA VAL A 324 -4.86 26.20 -19.23
C VAL A 324 -5.00 26.02 -20.73
N ASP A 325 -5.81 26.86 -21.38
CA ASP A 325 -6.02 26.86 -22.83
C ASP A 325 -5.90 28.28 -23.36
N HIS A 326 -4.94 28.53 -24.27
CA HIS A 326 -4.73 29.81 -24.96
C HIS A 326 -4.72 31.04 -24.06
N ALA A 327 -4.09 31.09 -22.91
CA ALA A 327 -4.07 32.17 -21.93
C ALA A 327 -5.35 32.27 -21.05
N LYS A 328 -6.31 31.39 -21.16
CA LYS A 328 -7.41 31.23 -20.20
C LYS A 328 -7.11 30.08 -19.25
N GLN A 329 -7.48 30.24 -18.01
CA GLN A 329 -7.36 29.23 -16.99
C GLN A 329 -8.74 29.01 -16.35
N TYR A 330 -9.31 27.81 -16.54
CA TYR A 330 -10.68 27.55 -16.12
C TYR A 330 -10.88 26.10 -15.65
N CYS A 331 -11.89 25.92 -14.82
CA CYS A 331 -12.31 24.62 -14.30
C CYS A 331 -12.86 23.73 -15.42
N SER A 332 -12.37 22.50 -15.45
CA SER A 332 -12.75 21.47 -16.41
C SER A 332 -13.10 20.16 -15.70
N ARG A 333 -13.42 19.13 -16.48
CA ARG A 333 -13.56 17.75 -16.02
C ARG A 333 -12.95 16.80 -17.04
N ARG A 334 -12.60 15.58 -16.61
CA ARG A 334 -12.17 14.52 -17.52
C ARG A 334 -13.35 14.06 -18.40
N CYS A 335 -13.02 13.54 -19.57
CA CYS A 335 -14.00 13.00 -20.53
C CYS A 335 -13.40 11.82 -21.28
N ASP A 336 -14.26 10.94 -21.77
CA ASP A 336 -13.90 9.80 -22.61
C ASP A 336 -14.95 9.54 -23.72
N ALA A 337 -14.92 8.37 -24.35
CA ALA A 337 -15.85 7.99 -25.39
C ALA A 337 -17.31 7.83 -24.88
N HIS A 338 -17.51 7.66 -23.58
CA HIS A 338 -18.80 7.43 -22.93
C HIS A 338 -19.26 8.64 -22.12
N ASP A 339 -18.31 9.41 -21.51
CA ASP A 339 -18.63 10.61 -20.73
C ASP A 339 -18.42 11.87 -21.58
N HIS A 340 -19.52 12.38 -22.13
CA HIS A 340 -19.54 13.54 -23.04
C HIS A 340 -19.46 14.86 -22.28
N CYS A 341 -18.67 15.79 -22.82
CA CYS A 341 -18.65 17.16 -22.31
C CYS A 341 -19.99 17.87 -22.51
N PRO A 342 -20.39 18.75 -21.56
CA PRO A 342 -21.60 19.57 -21.69
C PRO A 342 -21.58 20.48 -22.93
N ALA A 343 -22.75 21.06 -23.24
CA ALA A 343 -22.87 22.03 -24.30
C ALA A 343 -21.81 23.13 -24.15
N HIS A 344 -21.20 23.57 -25.27
CA HIS A 344 -20.09 24.54 -25.37
C HIS A 344 -18.70 23.99 -25.02
N PHE A 345 -18.57 22.72 -24.60
CA PHE A 345 -17.29 22.05 -24.40
C PHE A 345 -17.12 20.89 -25.39
N LYS A 346 -15.88 20.55 -25.69
CA LYS A 346 -15.50 19.34 -26.48
C LYS A 346 -14.47 18.53 -25.70
N CYS A 347 -14.49 17.23 -25.87
CA CYS A 347 -13.48 16.35 -25.29
C CYS A 347 -12.17 16.47 -26.08
N THR A 348 -11.11 16.96 -25.45
CA THR A 348 -9.81 17.20 -26.07
C THR A 348 -8.74 16.42 -25.34
N LYS A 349 -7.86 15.74 -26.08
CA LYS A 349 -6.74 15.00 -25.51
C LYS A 349 -5.70 15.95 -24.93
N ALA A 350 -5.38 15.78 -23.66
CA ALA A 350 -4.35 16.54 -22.93
C ALA A 350 -3.39 15.53 -22.28
N GLY A 351 -2.25 15.26 -22.95
CA GLY A 351 -1.30 14.23 -22.50
C GLY A 351 -1.90 12.82 -22.52
N ALA A 352 -1.83 12.12 -21.40
CA ALA A 352 -2.36 10.77 -21.23
C ALA A 352 -3.88 10.71 -21.00
N SER A 353 -4.52 11.83 -20.61
CA SER A 353 -5.96 11.92 -20.34
C SER A 353 -6.67 12.85 -21.32
N SER A 354 -8.00 12.81 -21.35
CA SER A 354 -8.83 13.75 -22.09
C SER A 354 -9.64 14.60 -21.14
N VAL A 355 -9.80 15.88 -21.46
CA VAL A 355 -10.52 16.87 -20.65
C VAL A 355 -11.48 17.69 -21.50
N CYS A 356 -12.52 18.25 -20.88
CA CYS A 356 -13.46 19.12 -21.54
C CYS A 356 -12.82 20.50 -21.75
N THR A 357 -12.58 20.91 -23.01
CA THR A 357 -12.11 22.26 -23.37
C THR A 357 -13.24 23.05 -24.02
N GLU A 358 -13.22 24.38 -23.88
CA GLU A 358 -14.17 25.28 -24.58
C GLU A 358 -14.08 25.06 -26.10
N LYS A 359 -15.23 25.15 -26.81
CA LYS A 359 -15.31 24.99 -28.27
C LYS A 359 -14.85 26.24 -28.99
#